data_d3bf0529427cc4ab7fb4b2422d641248
#
_entry.id   d3bf0529427cc4ab7fb4b2422d641248
#
_cell.length_a   1.000
_cell.length_b   1.000
_cell.length_c   1.000
_cell.angle_alpha   90.00
_cell.angle_beta   90.00
_cell.angle_gamma   90.00
#
_symmetry.space_group_name_H-M   'P 1'
#
loop_
_entity.id
_entity.type
_entity.pdbx_description
1 polymer ?
#
loop_
_entity_poly.entity_id
_entity_poly.type
_entity_poly.pdbx_seq_one_letter_code
_entity_poly.pdbx_strand_id
1 'polypeptide(L)'
;MDFHAHFNQAQLLADNIDDWESDSFAWQKAYVAATFAAIAYEEVPQFELKKSKRAKLIPCDRYQAHVSRWETEERRATLKDLDSNLQIEVIVRGRVLITIARLRKVIFVSFRGTTLSFADFKADLDVRKVRYQSGFGESARLHRGFFDAVLECFDEVVERLRSLNNGPHVPVYITGHSLGGAMAAIFHARLEENEFHPFGHRRRHRIPPAVSCYTFGMPRYGDTSAKSALPQPYHTFNELDAIPTLPPRILGFADSANERCLNAIPDVIAIHSKGDFAMRSGKGIATILGVSDHRMERYVERTDAMRHR
;
A
#
# COMPACT_ATOMS: atom_id res chain seq x y z
N MET A 1 -8.70 -4.33 -18.01
CA MET A 1 -9.40 -3.29 -17.19
C MET A 1 -9.28 -1.95 -17.91
N ASP A 2 -10.38 -1.20 -18.05
CA ASP A 2 -10.32 0.21 -18.43
C ASP A 2 -10.04 1.06 -17.18
N PHE A 3 -8.77 1.41 -16.98
CA PHE A 3 -8.35 2.11 -15.77
C PHE A 3 -8.96 3.51 -15.67
N HIS A 4 -9.07 4.25 -16.78
CA HIS A 4 -9.69 5.58 -16.80
C HIS A 4 -11.15 5.54 -16.35
N ALA A 5 -11.91 4.54 -16.80
CA ALA A 5 -13.30 4.39 -16.38
C ALA A 5 -13.41 4.13 -14.87
N HIS A 6 -12.58 3.24 -14.33
CA HIS A 6 -12.55 2.96 -12.89
C HIS A 6 -12.07 4.18 -12.08
N PHE A 7 -11.09 4.92 -12.58
CA PHE A 7 -10.60 6.12 -11.91
C PHE A 7 -11.67 7.21 -11.79
N ASN A 8 -12.35 7.54 -12.89
CA ASN A 8 -13.44 8.51 -12.91
C ASN A 8 -14.59 8.07 -11.98
N GLN A 9 -14.93 6.78 -12.02
CA GLN A 9 -15.98 6.24 -11.15
C GLN A 9 -15.58 6.30 -9.67
N ALA A 10 -14.33 6.01 -9.32
CA ALA A 10 -13.85 6.11 -7.95
C ALA A 10 -13.85 7.54 -7.43
N GLN A 11 -13.50 8.53 -8.26
CA GLN A 11 -13.60 9.94 -7.89
C GLN A 11 -15.03 10.37 -7.61
N LEU A 12 -15.97 10.03 -8.50
CA LEU A 12 -17.40 10.31 -8.30
C LEU A 12 -17.95 9.65 -7.04
N LEU A 13 -17.55 8.40 -6.80
CA LEU A 13 -17.95 7.67 -5.61
C LEU A 13 -17.36 8.30 -4.33
N ALA A 14 -16.09 8.71 -4.37
CA ALA A 14 -15.46 9.38 -3.23
C ALA A 14 -16.17 10.68 -2.83
N ASP A 15 -16.72 11.40 -3.79
CA ASP A 15 -17.52 12.61 -3.53
C ASP A 15 -18.90 12.30 -2.93
N ASN A 16 -19.43 11.10 -3.13
CA ASN A 16 -20.73 10.68 -2.63
C ASN A 16 -20.68 9.91 -1.29
N ILE A 17 -19.49 9.51 -0.83
CA ILE A 17 -19.31 8.95 0.50
C ILE A 17 -19.26 10.10 1.52
N ASP A 18 -20.11 10.04 2.54
CA ASP A 18 -20.21 11.09 3.56
C ASP A 18 -19.49 10.73 4.87
N ASP A 19 -19.20 9.46 5.11
CA ASP A 19 -18.62 8.97 6.36
C ASP A 19 -17.10 8.70 6.30
N TRP A 20 -16.33 9.51 5.54
CA TRP A 20 -14.86 9.38 5.49
C TRP A 20 -14.18 9.56 6.85
N GLU A 21 -14.83 10.25 7.81
CA GLU A 21 -14.31 10.43 9.18
C GLU A 21 -14.42 9.15 10.04
N SER A 22 -15.10 8.13 9.57
CA SER A 22 -15.31 6.88 10.31
C SER A 22 -14.35 5.78 9.87
N ASP A 23 -13.65 5.16 10.83
CA ASP A 23 -12.92 3.91 10.62
C ASP A 23 -13.87 2.72 10.58
N SER A 24 -14.80 2.73 9.61
CA SER A 24 -15.71 1.62 9.33
C SER A 24 -15.40 1.03 7.96
N PHE A 25 -15.43 -0.29 7.87
CA PHE A 25 -15.30 -0.96 6.59
C PHE A 25 -16.53 -0.75 5.72
N ALA A 26 -16.29 -0.35 4.46
CA ALA A 26 -17.31 -0.35 3.42
C ALA A 26 -16.68 -0.78 2.09
N TRP A 27 -17.43 -1.54 1.29
CA TRP A 27 -16.95 -1.95 -0.04
C TRP A 27 -16.76 -0.77 -0.98
N GLN A 28 -17.54 0.30 -0.81
CA GLN A 28 -17.38 1.55 -1.55
C GLN A 28 -16.02 2.18 -1.25
N LYS A 29 -15.64 2.29 0.04
CA LYS A 29 -14.33 2.77 0.47
C LYS A 29 -13.21 1.86 -0.03
N ALA A 30 -13.40 0.53 0.04
CA ALA A 30 -12.44 -0.46 -0.44
C ALA A 30 -12.21 -0.34 -1.95
N TYR A 31 -13.25 -0.13 -2.75
CA TYR A 31 -13.13 0.09 -4.19
C TYR A 31 -12.34 1.37 -4.52
N VAL A 32 -12.68 2.48 -3.87
CA VAL A 32 -11.94 3.74 -4.05
C VAL A 32 -10.47 3.54 -3.66
N ALA A 33 -10.20 2.93 -2.49
CA ALA A 33 -8.84 2.65 -2.03
C ALA A 33 -8.07 1.72 -2.99
N ALA A 34 -8.73 0.69 -3.56
CA ALA A 34 -8.13 -0.19 -4.57
C ALA A 34 -7.76 0.58 -5.84
N THR A 35 -8.63 1.45 -6.32
CA THR A 35 -8.36 2.27 -7.51
C THR A 35 -7.18 3.21 -7.26
N PHE A 36 -7.11 3.85 -6.08
CA PHE A 36 -5.97 4.70 -5.74
C PHE A 36 -4.67 3.93 -5.46
N ALA A 37 -4.74 2.67 -5.00
CA ALA A 37 -3.58 1.79 -4.98
C ALA A 37 -3.11 1.42 -6.39
N ALA A 38 -4.02 1.27 -7.35
CA ALA A 38 -3.70 0.96 -8.74
C ALA A 38 -3.00 2.12 -9.47
N ILE A 39 -3.30 3.38 -9.14
CA ILE A 39 -2.63 4.57 -9.68
C ILE A 39 -1.09 4.45 -9.64
N ALA A 40 -0.56 3.87 -8.57
CA ALA A 40 0.89 3.73 -8.41
C ALA A 40 1.53 2.75 -9.41
N TYR A 41 0.71 1.96 -10.14
CA TYR A 41 1.16 1.02 -11.17
C TYR A 41 1.04 1.55 -12.60
N GLU A 42 0.47 2.76 -12.80
CA GLU A 42 0.40 3.35 -14.13
C GLU A 42 1.78 3.38 -14.78
N GLU A 43 1.83 2.95 -16.03
CA GLU A 43 3.07 2.86 -16.78
C GLU A 43 3.54 4.26 -17.16
N VAL A 44 4.83 4.49 -16.98
CA VAL A 44 5.53 5.68 -17.48
C VAL A 44 6.58 5.24 -18.49
N PRO A 45 6.95 6.10 -19.45
CA PRO A 45 8.04 5.80 -20.36
C PRO A 45 9.29 5.35 -19.61
N GLN A 46 10.06 4.43 -20.20
CA GLN A 46 11.33 4.03 -19.60
C GLN A 46 12.35 5.15 -19.71
N PHE A 47 13.09 5.37 -18.63
CA PHE A 47 14.19 6.33 -18.64
C PHE A 47 15.29 5.82 -19.58
N GLU A 48 15.40 6.45 -20.75
CA GLU A 48 16.50 6.22 -21.69
C GLU A 48 17.60 7.26 -21.46
N LEU A 49 18.70 6.82 -20.86
CA LEU A 49 19.89 7.64 -20.86
C LEU A 49 20.39 7.76 -22.31
N LYS A 50 20.27 8.93 -22.92
CA LYS A 50 20.90 9.17 -24.23
C LYS A 50 22.36 8.73 -24.10
N LYS A 51 22.77 7.73 -24.87
CA LYS A 51 24.12 7.12 -24.87
C LYS A 51 25.18 8.17 -25.18
N SER A 52 25.47 9.02 -24.22
CA SER A 52 26.56 9.97 -24.29
C SER A 52 27.79 9.33 -23.66
N LYS A 53 28.97 9.56 -24.24
CA LYS A 53 30.25 9.11 -23.65
C LYS A 53 30.42 9.58 -22.20
N ARG A 54 29.72 10.63 -21.78
CA ARG A 54 29.71 11.17 -20.41
C ARG A 54 28.85 10.35 -19.42
N ALA A 55 27.89 9.54 -19.90
CA ALA A 55 27.03 8.72 -19.02
C ALA A 55 27.82 7.67 -18.23
N LYS A 56 28.96 7.22 -18.74
CA LYS A 56 29.85 6.25 -18.05
C LYS A 56 30.61 6.84 -16.85
N LEU A 57 30.55 8.15 -16.64
CA LEU A 57 31.30 8.87 -15.60
C LEU A 57 30.42 9.37 -14.45
N ILE A 58 29.11 9.10 -14.48
CA ILE A 58 28.21 9.50 -13.40
C ILE A 58 28.30 8.45 -12.28
N PRO A 59 28.64 8.81 -11.03
CA PRO A 59 28.59 7.90 -9.89
C PRO A 59 27.22 7.26 -9.76
N CYS A 60 27.15 6.00 -9.33
CA CYS A 60 25.93 5.19 -9.29
C CYS A 60 24.82 5.83 -8.43
N ASP A 61 25.18 6.43 -7.31
CA ASP A 61 24.27 7.16 -6.41
C ASP A 61 23.64 8.38 -7.09
N ARG A 62 24.43 9.18 -7.80
CA ARG A 62 23.94 10.32 -8.58
C ARG A 62 23.07 9.88 -9.76
N TYR A 63 23.42 8.78 -10.40
CA TYR A 63 22.59 8.21 -11.46
C TYR A 63 21.21 7.77 -10.93
N GLN A 64 21.19 7.05 -9.83
CA GLN A 64 19.94 6.60 -9.19
C GLN A 64 19.08 7.80 -8.75
N ALA A 65 19.66 8.82 -8.14
CA ALA A 65 18.95 10.04 -7.77
C ALA A 65 18.35 10.76 -8.99
N HIS A 66 19.08 10.78 -10.11
CA HIS A 66 18.60 11.39 -11.35
C HIS A 66 17.42 10.60 -11.96
N VAL A 67 17.51 9.26 -12.00
CA VAL A 67 16.42 8.38 -12.46
C VAL A 67 15.18 8.55 -11.59
N SER A 68 15.33 8.55 -10.27
CA SER A 68 14.21 8.71 -9.34
C SER A 68 13.52 10.06 -9.50
N ARG A 69 14.27 11.13 -9.70
CA ARG A 69 13.72 12.45 -9.97
C ARG A 69 12.93 12.50 -11.28
N TRP A 70 13.50 11.95 -12.35
CA TRP A 70 12.85 11.87 -13.64
C TRP A 70 11.55 11.04 -13.56
N GLU A 71 11.60 9.87 -12.93
CA GLU A 71 10.41 9.01 -12.74
C GLU A 71 9.32 9.73 -11.95
N THR A 72 9.68 10.51 -10.94
CA THR A 72 8.74 11.32 -10.16
C THR A 72 8.03 12.34 -11.04
N GLU A 73 8.78 13.05 -11.89
CA GLU A 73 8.25 14.09 -12.79
C GLU A 73 7.34 13.49 -13.87
N GLU A 74 7.75 12.39 -14.50
CA GLU A 74 6.95 11.70 -15.53
C GLU A 74 5.66 11.11 -14.95
N ARG A 75 5.72 10.44 -13.79
CA ARG A 75 4.52 9.92 -13.14
C ARG A 75 3.54 11.01 -12.77
N ARG A 76 4.05 12.14 -12.26
CA ARG A 76 3.19 13.29 -11.95
C ARG A 76 2.52 13.84 -13.19
N ALA A 77 3.23 13.92 -14.32
CA ALA A 77 2.67 14.35 -15.60
C ALA A 77 1.58 13.38 -16.08
N THR A 78 1.89 12.08 -16.16
CA THR A 78 0.94 11.04 -16.57
C THR A 78 -0.34 11.05 -15.72
N LEU A 79 -0.21 11.22 -14.41
CA LEU A 79 -1.37 11.24 -13.51
C LEU A 79 -2.18 12.54 -13.62
N LYS A 80 -1.56 13.65 -13.98
CA LYS A 80 -2.27 14.90 -14.31
C LYS A 80 -3.00 14.84 -15.65
N ASP A 81 -2.55 13.97 -16.57
CA ASP A 81 -3.27 13.73 -17.82
C ASP A 81 -4.57 12.94 -17.58
N LEU A 82 -4.65 12.14 -16.49
CA LEU A 82 -5.90 11.49 -16.06
C LEU A 82 -6.93 12.52 -15.57
N ASP A 83 -6.49 13.48 -14.77
CA ASP A 83 -7.30 14.60 -14.29
C ASP A 83 -6.39 15.80 -13.99
N SER A 84 -6.51 16.85 -14.78
CA SER A 84 -5.72 18.09 -14.66
C SER A 84 -5.92 18.80 -13.32
N ASN A 85 -7.06 18.59 -12.64
CA ASN A 85 -7.39 19.19 -11.35
C ASN A 85 -6.93 18.35 -10.17
N LEU A 86 -6.45 17.12 -10.39
CA LEU A 86 -6.00 16.25 -9.32
C LEU A 86 -4.76 16.83 -8.63
N GLN A 87 -4.88 17.11 -7.36
CA GLN A 87 -3.73 17.45 -6.52
C GLN A 87 -3.00 16.18 -6.13
N ILE A 88 -1.84 15.94 -6.76
CA ILE A 88 -1.09 14.72 -6.56
C ILE A 88 0.39 15.01 -6.30
N GLU A 89 0.95 14.28 -5.33
CA GLU A 89 2.38 14.18 -5.08
C GLU A 89 2.86 12.76 -5.36
N VAL A 90 4.06 12.66 -5.89
CA VAL A 90 4.72 11.37 -6.16
C VAL A 90 6.08 11.38 -5.48
N ILE A 91 6.41 10.30 -4.80
CA ILE A 91 7.68 10.08 -4.13
C ILE A 91 8.28 8.78 -4.65
N VAL A 92 9.51 8.84 -5.14
CA VAL A 92 10.29 7.67 -5.56
C VAL A 92 11.56 7.62 -4.75
N ARG A 93 11.75 6.55 -3.97
CA ARG A 93 12.95 6.29 -3.16
C ARG A 93 13.39 4.85 -3.38
N GLY A 94 14.46 4.66 -4.15
CA GLY A 94 14.92 3.33 -4.53
C GLY A 94 13.82 2.50 -5.20
N ARG A 95 13.35 1.46 -4.52
CA ARG A 95 12.26 0.59 -4.99
C ARG A 95 10.87 1.01 -4.47
N VAL A 96 10.82 1.99 -3.57
CA VAL A 96 9.56 2.48 -2.99
C VAL A 96 8.99 3.57 -3.87
N LEU A 97 7.72 3.43 -4.23
CA LEU A 97 6.96 4.45 -4.90
C LEU A 97 5.67 4.72 -4.11
N ILE A 98 5.42 5.98 -3.85
CA ILE A 98 4.26 6.44 -3.10
C ILE A 98 3.58 7.54 -3.90
N THR A 99 2.26 7.48 -3.99
CA THR A 99 1.44 8.57 -4.51
C THR A 99 0.56 9.11 -3.39
N ILE A 100 0.43 10.43 -3.31
CA ILE A 100 -0.46 11.10 -2.37
C ILE A 100 -1.44 11.91 -3.22
N ALA A 101 -2.70 11.50 -3.25
CA ALA A 101 -3.74 12.12 -4.05
C ALA A 101 -4.79 12.76 -3.16
N ARG A 102 -5.03 14.07 -3.33
CA ARG A 102 -6.08 14.79 -2.62
C ARG A 102 -7.31 14.89 -3.51
N LEU A 103 -8.38 14.30 -3.05
CA LEU A 103 -9.75 14.48 -3.54
C LEU A 103 -10.47 15.56 -2.71
N ARG A 104 -11.67 15.88 -3.10
CA ARG A 104 -12.47 16.90 -2.40
C ARG A 104 -12.72 16.56 -0.93
N LYS A 105 -13.06 15.29 -0.63
CA LYS A 105 -13.44 14.81 0.70
C LYS A 105 -12.42 13.93 1.41
N VAL A 106 -11.36 13.47 0.73
CA VAL A 106 -10.42 12.49 1.27
C VAL A 106 -9.05 12.61 0.61
N ILE A 107 -7.99 12.29 1.35
CA ILE A 107 -6.62 12.12 0.82
C ILE A 107 -6.26 10.64 0.89
N PHE A 108 -5.72 10.10 -0.21
CA PHE A 108 -5.14 8.76 -0.25
C PHE A 108 -3.62 8.83 -0.29
N VAL A 109 -2.97 8.09 0.61
CA VAL A 109 -1.52 7.80 0.57
C VAL A 109 -1.37 6.35 0.10
N SER A 110 -0.88 6.15 -1.12
CA SER A 110 -0.86 4.85 -1.78
C SER A 110 0.57 4.35 -1.96
N PHE A 111 0.86 3.20 -1.38
CA PHE A 111 2.16 2.53 -1.49
C PHE A 111 2.11 1.50 -2.61
N ARG A 112 3.01 1.63 -3.60
CA ARG A 112 3.17 0.62 -4.66
C ARG A 112 3.95 -0.59 -4.13
N GLY A 113 3.48 -1.78 -4.47
CA GLY A 113 4.26 -3.00 -4.35
C GLY A 113 5.36 -3.09 -5.41
N THR A 114 6.15 -4.15 -5.36
CA THR A 114 7.14 -4.43 -6.40
C THR A 114 6.48 -4.87 -7.71
N THR A 115 7.12 -4.55 -8.82
CA THR A 115 6.78 -5.09 -10.14
C THR A 115 7.51 -6.40 -10.44
N LEU A 116 8.27 -6.94 -9.48
CA LEU A 116 9.03 -8.19 -9.64
C LEU A 116 8.09 -9.40 -9.81
N SER A 117 8.59 -10.43 -10.49
CA SER A 117 7.89 -11.70 -10.58
C SER A 117 7.72 -12.36 -9.19
N PHE A 118 6.74 -13.25 -9.05
CA PHE A 118 6.54 -14.01 -7.80
C PHE A 118 7.79 -14.79 -7.37
N ALA A 119 8.57 -15.30 -8.34
CA ALA A 119 9.81 -16.03 -8.07
C ALA A 119 10.89 -15.12 -7.48
N ASP A 120 11.05 -13.92 -8.05
CA ASP A 120 11.99 -12.92 -7.55
C ASP A 120 11.56 -12.41 -6.18
N PHE A 121 10.26 -12.19 -5.98
CA PHE A 121 9.69 -11.82 -4.69
C PHE A 121 10.02 -12.85 -3.60
N LYS A 122 9.83 -14.14 -3.89
CA LYS A 122 10.11 -15.22 -2.94
C LYS A 122 11.60 -15.36 -2.63
N ALA A 123 12.45 -15.15 -3.63
CA ALA A 123 13.90 -15.21 -3.49
C ALA A 123 14.45 -14.03 -2.66
N ASP A 124 13.88 -12.85 -2.81
CA ASP A 124 14.33 -11.62 -2.15
C ASP A 124 13.63 -11.35 -0.80
N LEU A 125 12.68 -12.21 -0.39
CA LEU A 125 11.93 -12.01 0.85
C LEU A 125 12.82 -12.24 2.06
N ASP A 126 13.41 -11.17 2.60
CA ASP A 126 14.14 -11.18 3.86
C ASP A 126 13.18 -11.43 5.02
N VAL A 127 13.24 -12.60 5.63
CA VAL A 127 12.36 -13.01 6.75
C VAL A 127 12.81 -12.48 8.12
N ARG A 128 13.85 -11.64 8.17
CA ARG A 128 14.31 -11.03 9.42
C ARG A 128 13.26 -10.09 9.98
N LYS A 129 13.17 -10.06 11.31
CA LYS A 129 12.26 -9.17 12.03
C LYS A 129 13.06 -8.16 12.84
N VAL A 130 12.52 -6.95 12.94
CA VAL A 130 13.00 -5.89 13.81
C VAL A 130 12.02 -5.70 14.96
N ARG A 131 12.54 -5.43 16.16
CA ARG A 131 11.70 -5.03 17.29
C ARG A 131 11.20 -3.62 17.07
N TYR A 132 9.92 -3.47 17.17
CA TYR A 132 9.20 -2.21 17.12
C TYR A 132 8.54 -1.97 18.47
N GLN A 133 8.69 -0.79 19.03
CA GLN A 133 8.04 -0.40 20.26
C GLN A 133 7.09 0.75 19.94
N SER A 134 5.81 0.53 20.18
CA SER A 134 4.81 1.56 19.97
C SER A 134 4.94 2.67 20.99
N GLY A 135 4.49 3.87 20.65
CA GLY A 135 4.43 5.00 21.57
C GLY A 135 3.57 4.74 22.82
N PHE A 136 2.74 3.71 22.78
CA PHE A 136 1.90 3.25 23.90
C PHE A 136 2.60 2.21 24.80
N GLY A 137 3.88 1.92 24.56
CA GLY A 137 4.66 0.97 25.35
C GLY A 137 4.53 -0.49 24.93
N GLU A 138 3.67 -0.81 23.96
CA GLU A 138 3.54 -2.16 23.43
C GLU A 138 4.68 -2.48 22.46
N SER A 139 5.10 -3.74 22.43
CA SER A 139 6.18 -4.17 21.53
C SER A 139 5.68 -5.20 20.53
N ALA A 140 6.12 -5.02 19.27
CA ALA A 140 5.84 -5.92 18.16
C ALA A 140 7.15 -6.29 17.45
N ARG A 141 7.10 -7.33 16.61
CA ARG A 141 8.18 -7.62 15.67
C ARG A 141 7.65 -7.49 14.26
N LEU A 142 8.26 -6.59 13.50
CA LEU A 142 7.89 -6.29 12.13
C LEU A 142 8.91 -6.88 11.15
N HIS A 143 8.48 -7.15 9.95
CA HIS A 143 9.35 -7.52 8.84
C HIS A 143 10.34 -6.39 8.58
N ARG A 144 11.63 -6.68 8.71
CA ARG A 144 12.68 -5.67 8.69
C ARG A 144 12.70 -4.86 7.40
N GLY A 145 12.67 -5.53 6.25
CA GLY A 145 12.76 -4.85 4.95
C GLY A 145 11.61 -3.88 4.70
N PHE A 146 10.39 -4.21 5.11
CA PHE A 146 9.25 -3.28 4.99
C PHE A 146 9.36 -2.10 5.95
N PHE A 147 9.81 -2.38 7.17
CA PHE A 147 10.02 -1.34 8.17
C PHE A 147 11.10 -0.35 7.76
N ASP A 148 12.26 -0.84 7.33
CA ASP A 148 13.37 0.00 6.87
C ASP A 148 12.95 0.87 5.67
N ALA A 149 12.22 0.29 4.70
CA ALA A 149 11.70 1.01 3.54
C ALA A 149 10.72 2.14 3.93
N VAL A 150 9.87 1.93 4.93
CA VAL A 150 8.98 2.98 5.45
C VAL A 150 9.78 4.07 6.14
N LEU A 151 10.81 3.73 6.93
CA LEU A 151 11.64 4.71 7.62
C LEU A 151 12.36 5.65 6.67
N GLU A 152 12.87 5.14 5.54
CA GLU A 152 13.59 5.93 4.54
C GLU A 152 12.73 7.03 3.89
N CYS A 153 11.43 6.85 3.82
CA CYS A 153 10.52 7.80 3.17
C CYS A 153 9.55 8.50 4.12
N PHE A 154 9.50 8.12 5.40
CA PHE A 154 8.47 8.56 6.35
C PHE A 154 8.35 10.09 6.44
N ASP A 155 9.45 10.78 6.72
CA ASP A 155 9.44 12.23 6.93
C ASP A 155 9.04 12.99 5.65
N GLU A 156 9.47 12.52 4.47
CA GLU A 156 9.10 13.11 3.19
C GLU A 156 7.60 12.93 2.90
N VAL A 157 7.06 11.73 3.13
CA VAL A 157 5.62 11.48 2.96
C VAL A 157 4.80 12.38 3.87
N VAL A 158 5.23 12.50 5.13
CA VAL A 158 4.60 13.36 6.13
C VAL A 158 4.62 14.83 5.70
N GLU A 159 5.72 15.32 5.15
CA GLU A 159 5.84 16.70 4.66
C GLU A 159 4.93 16.95 3.46
N ARG A 160 4.92 16.04 2.47
CA ARG A 160 4.04 16.16 1.30
C ARG A 160 2.57 16.08 1.67
N LEU A 161 2.21 15.18 2.58
CA LEU A 161 0.86 15.06 3.10
C LEU A 161 0.39 16.36 3.77
N ARG A 162 1.27 17.00 4.56
CA ARG A 162 0.99 18.32 5.16
C ARG A 162 0.74 19.39 4.10
N SER A 163 1.59 19.42 3.09
CA SER A 163 1.47 20.38 1.99
C SER A 163 0.13 20.24 1.27
N LEU A 164 -0.30 19.02 1.00
CA LEU A 164 -1.59 18.75 0.36
C LEU A 164 -2.79 18.96 1.29
N ASN A 165 -2.63 18.80 2.59
CA ASN A 165 -3.71 19.02 3.58
C ASN A 165 -3.66 20.43 4.21
N ASN A 166 -3.05 21.39 3.49
CA ASN A 166 -3.00 22.79 3.89
C ASN A 166 -4.30 23.49 3.44
N GLY A 167 -5.24 23.65 4.36
CA GLY A 167 -6.58 24.22 4.09
C GLY A 167 -7.65 23.52 4.92
N PRO A 168 -8.89 23.41 4.43
CA PRO A 168 -9.91 22.63 5.09
C PRO A 168 -9.42 21.20 5.27
N HIS A 169 -9.43 20.74 6.51
CA HIS A 169 -8.98 19.40 6.85
C HIS A 169 -9.86 18.36 6.17
N VAL A 170 -9.23 17.38 5.55
CA VAL A 170 -9.89 16.19 5.02
C VAL A 170 -9.25 14.93 5.58
N PRO A 171 -10.06 13.86 5.78
CA PRO A 171 -9.58 12.58 6.28
C PRO A 171 -8.48 11.99 5.40
N VAL A 172 -7.52 11.31 6.03
CA VAL A 172 -6.43 10.62 5.37
C VAL A 172 -6.69 9.13 5.42
N TYR A 173 -6.63 8.48 4.27
CA TYR A 173 -6.69 7.04 4.09
C TYR A 173 -5.38 6.53 3.52
N ILE A 174 -4.88 5.43 4.08
CA ILE A 174 -3.67 4.79 3.60
C ILE A 174 -4.07 3.54 2.82
N THR A 175 -3.38 3.30 1.70
CA THR A 175 -3.66 2.12 0.89
C THR A 175 -2.39 1.56 0.26
N GLY A 176 -2.45 0.30 -0.17
CA GLY A 176 -1.34 -0.32 -0.86
C GLY A 176 -1.66 -1.77 -1.27
N HIS A 177 -0.95 -2.22 -2.28
CA HIS A 177 -1.07 -3.56 -2.82
C HIS A 177 0.26 -4.32 -2.70
N SER A 178 0.18 -5.63 -2.48
CA SER A 178 1.36 -6.47 -2.37
C SER A 178 2.31 -5.98 -1.27
N LEU A 179 3.61 -5.85 -1.53
CA LEU A 179 4.60 -5.25 -0.61
C LEU A 179 4.20 -3.84 -0.17
N GLY A 180 3.56 -3.07 -1.08
CA GLY A 180 3.03 -1.75 -0.77
C GLY A 180 1.96 -1.79 0.32
N GLY A 181 1.16 -2.86 0.37
CA GLY A 181 0.19 -3.08 1.45
C GLY A 181 0.87 -3.25 2.82
N ALA A 182 1.95 -4.03 2.89
CA ALA A 182 2.72 -4.21 4.12
C ALA A 182 3.38 -2.89 4.59
N MET A 183 3.93 -2.11 3.65
CA MET A 183 4.48 -0.78 3.94
C MET A 183 3.38 0.19 4.39
N ALA A 184 2.20 0.16 3.75
CA ALA A 184 1.04 0.96 4.11
C ALA A 184 0.58 0.69 5.56
N ALA A 185 0.50 -0.58 5.97
CA ALA A 185 0.14 -0.97 7.34
C ALA A 185 1.16 -0.48 8.37
N ILE A 186 2.45 -0.60 8.08
CA ILE A 186 3.53 -0.10 8.96
C ILE A 186 3.54 1.43 9.01
N PHE A 187 3.33 2.11 7.88
CA PHE A 187 3.24 3.57 7.82
C PHE A 187 2.05 4.09 8.63
N HIS A 188 0.89 3.43 8.55
CA HIS A 188 -0.30 3.74 9.34
C HIS A 188 0.01 3.69 10.84
N ALA A 189 0.59 2.59 11.32
CA ALA A 189 0.99 2.45 12.71
C ALA A 189 1.94 3.57 13.18
N ARG A 190 2.92 3.91 12.36
CA ARG A 190 3.86 4.99 12.70
C ARG A 190 3.26 6.38 12.64
N LEU A 191 2.28 6.60 11.77
CA LEU A 191 1.61 7.90 11.67
C LEU A 191 0.79 8.18 12.93
N GLU A 192 0.09 7.17 13.48
CA GLU A 192 -0.64 7.29 14.73
C GLU A 192 0.29 7.62 15.91
N GLU A 193 1.47 7.01 15.99
CA GLU A 193 2.43 7.28 17.05
C GLU A 193 2.99 8.69 17.01
N ASN A 194 3.15 9.27 15.84
CA ASN A 194 3.67 10.61 15.67
C ASN A 194 2.75 11.66 16.33
N GLU A 195 1.50 11.31 16.61
CA GLU A 195 0.53 12.13 17.32
C GLU A 195 0.74 12.11 18.86
N PHE A 196 1.21 10.97 19.41
CA PHE A 196 1.25 10.69 20.84
C PHE A 196 2.64 10.75 21.47
N HIS A 197 3.59 11.52 20.95
CA HIS A 197 4.92 11.60 21.57
C HIS A 197 4.83 12.23 22.97
N PRO A 198 5.10 11.46 24.08
CA PRO A 198 4.85 11.90 25.46
C PRO A 198 5.79 13.02 25.95
N PHE A 199 6.85 13.35 25.23
CA PHE A 199 7.83 14.37 25.60
C PHE A 199 7.58 15.72 24.92
N GLY A 200 6.38 16.26 25.01
CA GLY A 200 6.07 17.68 25.09
C GLY A 200 6.66 18.68 24.08
N HIS A 201 7.44 18.26 23.12
CA HIS A 201 7.83 19.13 22.03
C HIS A 201 6.65 19.23 21.05
N ARG A 202 5.77 20.19 21.29
CA ARG A 202 4.76 20.64 20.33
C ARG A 202 5.45 20.89 18.99
N ARG A 203 5.57 19.86 18.16
CA ARG A 203 5.88 20.08 16.74
C ARG A 203 4.75 20.92 16.20
N ARG A 204 5.05 22.11 15.71
CA ARG A 204 4.13 23.17 15.27
C ARG A 204 3.17 22.79 14.14
N HIS A 205 3.19 21.53 13.68
CA HIS A 205 2.41 21.06 12.56
C HIS A 205 1.99 19.60 12.79
N ARG A 206 0.89 19.41 13.50
CA ARG A 206 0.25 18.09 13.59
C ARG A 206 -0.34 17.74 12.24
N ILE A 207 -0.03 16.54 11.74
CA ILE A 207 -0.87 15.88 10.74
C ILE A 207 -1.91 15.12 11.54
N PRO A 208 -3.19 15.19 11.16
CA PRO A 208 -4.17 14.31 11.75
C PRO A 208 -3.79 12.86 11.50
N PRO A 209 -4.14 11.93 12.41
CA PRO A 209 -3.97 10.51 12.20
C PRO A 209 -4.68 10.10 10.91
N ALA A 210 -4.21 9.04 10.29
CA ALA A 210 -4.98 8.43 9.22
C ALA A 210 -6.24 7.81 9.83
N VAL A 211 -7.37 8.01 9.17
CA VAL A 211 -8.65 7.44 9.62
C VAL A 211 -8.64 5.94 9.46
N SER A 212 -8.07 5.43 8.35
CA SER A 212 -8.09 4.00 8.06
C SER A 212 -7.02 3.58 7.07
N CYS A 213 -6.74 2.28 7.03
CA CYS A 213 -5.82 1.65 6.09
C CYS A 213 -6.50 0.49 5.36
N TYR A 214 -6.49 0.52 4.03
CA TYR A 214 -7.02 -0.54 3.17
C TYR A 214 -5.90 -1.18 2.37
N THR A 215 -5.71 -2.49 2.47
CA THR A 215 -4.63 -3.21 1.79
C THR A 215 -5.14 -4.37 0.95
N PHE A 216 -4.45 -4.64 -0.16
CA PHE A 216 -4.84 -5.62 -1.15
C PHE A 216 -3.70 -6.61 -1.42
N GLY A 217 -3.97 -7.90 -1.27
CA GLY A 217 -2.96 -8.94 -1.49
C GLY A 217 -1.67 -8.76 -0.69
N MET A 218 -1.77 -8.20 0.51
CA MET A 218 -0.64 -7.85 1.36
C MET A 218 0.02 -9.09 1.97
N PRO A 219 1.36 -9.24 1.95
CA PRO A 219 2.05 -10.26 2.71
C PRO A 219 2.01 -9.98 4.21
N ARG A 220 2.30 -10.99 5.02
CA ARG A 220 2.41 -10.83 6.48
C ARG A 220 3.56 -9.89 6.82
N TYR A 221 3.28 -8.84 7.56
CA TYR A 221 4.25 -7.79 7.86
C TYR A 221 4.77 -7.81 9.32
N GLY A 222 4.16 -8.64 10.17
CA GLY A 222 4.53 -8.71 11.58
C GLY A 222 4.18 -10.05 12.23
N ASP A 223 4.53 -10.17 13.49
CA ASP A 223 4.19 -11.34 14.32
C ASP A 223 2.82 -11.17 15.01
N THR A 224 2.47 -12.11 15.89
CA THR A 224 1.22 -12.06 16.67
C THR A 224 1.14 -10.80 17.54
N SER A 225 2.27 -10.30 18.05
CA SER A 225 2.29 -9.05 18.82
C SER A 225 1.94 -7.84 17.96
N ALA A 226 2.38 -7.81 16.70
CA ALA A 226 1.99 -6.74 15.76
C ALA A 226 0.48 -6.73 15.50
N LYS A 227 -0.15 -7.91 15.45
CA LYS A 227 -1.59 -8.03 15.28
C LYS A 227 -2.40 -7.42 16.44
N SER A 228 -1.88 -7.49 17.67
CA SER A 228 -2.58 -6.99 18.87
C SER A 228 -2.20 -5.55 19.23
N ALA A 229 -0.96 -5.14 18.93
CA ALA A 229 -0.39 -3.89 19.39
C ALA A 229 -0.50 -2.72 18.38
N LEU A 230 -0.80 -3.03 17.11
CA LEU A 230 -0.83 -2.02 16.06
C LEU A 230 -2.24 -1.87 15.46
N PRO A 231 -2.58 -0.70 14.92
CA PRO A 231 -3.80 -0.52 14.15
C PRO A 231 -3.82 -1.50 12.99
N GLN A 232 -4.94 -2.18 12.80
CA GLN A 232 -5.05 -3.26 11.83
C GLN A 232 -5.69 -2.78 10.55
N PRO A 233 -5.03 -2.92 9.38
CA PRO A 233 -5.62 -2.57 8.12
C PRO A 233 -6.81 -3.47 7.79
N TYR A 234 -7.77 -2.95 7.04
CA TYR A 234 -8.74 -3.76 6.33
C TYR A 234 -8.06 -4.45 5.15
N HIS A 235 -7.61 -5.69 5.38
CA HIS A 235 -6.87 -6.47 4.39
C HIS A 235 -7.82 -7.29 3.52
N THR A 236 -7.80 -7.02 2.24
CA THR A 236 -8.60 -7.73 1.24
C THR A 236 -7.69 -8.60 0.37
N PHE A 237 -8.06 -9.86 0.17
CA PHE A 237 -7.27 -10.78 -0.64
C PHE A 237 -8.14 -11.65 -1.56
N ASN A 238 -7.58 -12.05 -2.67
CA ASN A 238 -8.19 -13.01 -3.59
C ASN A 238 -7.89 -14.44 -3.12
N GLU A 239 -8.84 -15.34 -3.27
CA GLU A 239 -8.75 -16.71 -2.74
C GLU A 239 -7.51 -17.47 -3.22
N LEU A 240 -7.14 -17.30 -4.49
CA LEU A 240 -6.00 -17.97 -5.10
C LEU A 240 -4.70 -17.16 -5.06
N ASP A 241 -4.70 -15.99 -4.44
CA ASP A 241 -3.50 -15.18 -4.25
C ASP A 241 -2.59 -15.81 -3.18
N ALA A 242 -1.36 -16.15 -3.58
CA ALA A 242 -0.39 -16.78 -2.70
C ALA A 242 0.36 -15.77 -1.80
N ILE A 243 0.44 -14.49 -2.18
CA ILE A 243 1.23 -13.47 -1.48
C ILE A 243 0.79 -13.27 -0.03
N PRO A 244 -0.50 -13.22 0.31
CA PRO A 244 -0.95 -13.08 1.70
C PRO A 244 -0.53 -14.22 2.63
N THR A 245 -0.10 -15.35 2.06
CA THR A 245 0.40 -16.48 2.85
C THR A 245 1.89 -16.38 3.19
N LEU A 246 2.60 -15.39 2.67
CA LEU A 246 4.03 -15.16 2.86
C LEU A 246 4.30 -13.99 3.82
N PRO A 247 5.39 -14.03 4.61
CA PRO A 247 6.19 -15.21 4.94
C PRO A 247 5.36 -16.27 5.69
N PRO A 248 5.77 -17.57 5.65
CA PRO A 248 5.05 -18.63 6.34
C PRO A 248 4.91 -18.40 7.85
N ARG A 249 3.78 -18.82 8.45
CA ARG A 249 3.53 -18.69 9.90
C ARG A 249 4.57 -19.42 10.75
N ILE A 250 5.15 -20.52 10.25
CA ILE A 250 6.22 -21.26 10.94
C ILE A 250 7.46 -20.39 11.23
N LEU A 251 7.64 -19.30 10.47
CA LEU A 251 8.69 -18.30 10.73
C LEU A 251 8.26 -17.24 11.75
N GLY A 252 7.11 -17.45 12.43
CA GLY A 252 6.58 -16.57 13.46
C GLY A 252 5.95 -15.28 12.92
N PHE A 253 5.45 -15.29 11.69
CA PHE A 253 4.60 -14.21 11.14
C PHE A 253 3.12 -14.54 11.36
N ALA A 254 2.29 -13.52 11.47
CA ALA A 254 0.86 -13.64 11.71
C ALA A 254 0.04 -12.96 10.59
N ASP A 255 -1.17 -13.47 10.39
CA ASP A 255 -2.14 -12.82 9.52
C ASP A 255 -2.68 -11.53 10.16
N SER A 256 -3.15 -10.59 9.35
CA SER A 256 -3.85 -9.40 9.81
C SER A 256 -5.15 -9.76 10.55
N ALA A 257 -5.63 -8.86 11.41
CA ALA A 257 -6.85 -9.11 12.16
C ALA A 257 -8.13 -8.97 11.30
N ASN A 258 -8.13 -8.02 10.37
CA ASN A 258 -9.31 -7.63 9.60
C ASN A 258 -9.20 -8.13 8.15
N GLU A 259 -9.13 -9.45 7.96
CA GLU A 259 -9.00 -10.07 6.63
C GLU A 259 -10.36 -10.33 5.96
N ARG A 260 -10.43 -10.08 4.64
CA ARG A 260 -11.59 -10.34 3.79
C ARG A 260 -11.18 -11.01 2.48
N CYS A 261 -11.83 -12.13 2.16
CA CYS A 261 -11.64 -12.82 0.90
C CYS A 261 -12.65 -12.35 -0.14
N LEU A 262 -12.19 -11.99 -1.33
CA LEU A 262 -13.02 -11.41 -2.40
C LEU A 262 -13.85 -12.42 -3.19
N ASN A 263 -13.45 -13.65 -3.27
CA ASN A 263 -14.10 -14.64 -4.15
C ASN A 263 -14.82 -15.75 -3.41
N ALA A 264 -14.80 -15.72 -2.12
CA ALA A 264 -15.37 -16.81 -1.38
C ALA A 264 -16.86 -16.92 -1.65
N ILE A 265 -17.28 -18.09 -2.07
CA ILE A 265 -18.66 -18.53 -1.87
C ILE A 265 -18.91 -18.41 -0.39
N PRO A 266 -20.01 -17.78 0.08
CA PRO A 266 -20.24 -17.45 1.49
C PRO A 266 -19.95 -18.59 2.47
N ASP A 267 -20.23 -19.84 2.08
CA ASP A 267 -20.03 -21.03 2.92
C ASP A 267 -18.58 -21.57 2.96
N VAL A 268 -17.70 -21.07 2.07
CA VAL A 268 -16.30 -21.52 1.97
C VAL A 268 -15.34 -20.57 2.68
N ILE A 269 -15.77 -19.36 3.00
CA ILE A 269 -14.96 -18.31 3.65
C ILE A 269 -14.32 -18.80 4.95
N ALA A 270 -15.06 -19.55 5.76
CA ALA A 270 -14.61 -19.99 7.08
C ALA A 270 -13.48 -21.03 7.04
N ILE A 271 -13.37 -21.78 5.94
CA ILE A 271 -12.45 -22.91 5.80
C ILE A 271 -11.09 -22.48 5.25
N HIS A 272 -11.07 -21.42 4.40
CA HIS A 272 -9.90 -21.06 3.60
C HIS A 272 -9.02 -19.97 4.21
N SER A 273 -9.49 -19.23 5.19
CA SER A 273 -8.77 -18.07 5.75
C SER A 273 -7.51 -18.41 6.56
N LYS A 274 -7.21 -19.68 6.84
CA LYS A 274 -6.21 -20.04 7.86
C LYS A 274 -5.09 -20.99 7.43
N GLY A 275 -5.06 -21.48 6.20
CA GLY A 275 -4.00 -22.38 5.72
C GLY A 275 -2.87 -21.64 4.99
N ASP A 276 -1.62 -22.07 5.14
CA ASP A 276 -0.57 -21.65 4.24
C ASP A 276 -0.82 -22.20 2.82
N PHE A 277 -0.49 -21.43 1.79
CA PHE A 277 -0.74 -21.80 0.40
C PHE A 277 -0.20 -23.19 0.01
N ALA A 278 0.95 -23.58 0.58
CA ALA A 278 1.54 -24.91 0.37
C ALA A 278 0.63 -26.07 0.89
N MET A 279 -0.25 -25.81 1.85
CA MET A 279 -1.24 -26.77 2.34
C MET A 279 -2.54 -26.76 1.52
N ARG A 280 -2.84 -25.65 0.83
CA ARG A 280 -4.03 -25.51 -0.03
C ARG A 280 -3.84 -26.14 -1.42
N SER A 281 -2.61 -26.19 -1.92
CA SER A 281 -2.30 -26.70 -3.26
C SER A 281 -1.39 -27.90 -3.22
N GLY A 282 -1.95 -29.07 -3.02
CA GLY A 282 -1.24 -30.32 -3.26
C GLY A 282 -0.82 -30.56 -4.74
N LYS A 283 -0.83 -29.52 -5.61
CA LYS A 283 -0.49 -29.63 -7.04
C LYS A 283 0.12 -28.35 -7.57
N GLY A 284 1.27 -28.44 -8.25
CA GLY A 284 2.04 -27.35 -8.85
C GLY A 284 1.32 -26.46 -9.88
N ILE A 285 0.04 -26.69 -10.19
CA ILE A 285 -0.80 -25.87 -11.07
C ILE A 285 -1.24 -24.57 -10.39
N ALA A 286 -1.37 -24.55 -9.07
CA ALA A 286 -1.84 -23.39 -8.32
C ALA A 286 -0.86 -22.21 -8.33
N THR A 287 0.45 -22.43 -8.56
CA THR A 287 1.45 -21.36 -8.64
C THR A 287 1.23 -20.43 -9.83
N ILE A 288 0.76 -20.97 -10.97
CA ILE A 288 0.49 -20.17 -12.19
C ILE A 288 -0.82 -19.38 -12.03
N LEU A 289 -1.83 -19.96 -11.40
CA LEU A 289 -3.12 -19.33 -11.13
C LEU A 289 -2.99 -18.22 -10.07
N GLY A 290 -2.16 -18.44 -9.04
CA GLY A 290 -1.96 -17.47 -7.96
C GLY A 290 -1.34 -16.13 -8.40
N VAL A 291 -0.47 -16.15 -9.41
CA VAL A 291 0.11 -14.91 -9.98
C VAL A 291 -0.95 -14.07 -10.69
N SER A 292 -1.89 -14.70 -11.40
CA SER A 292 -2.99 -13.98 -12.06
C SER A 292 -3.92 -13.32 -11.05
N ASP A 293 -4.21 -13.97 -9.92
CA ASP A 293 -5.10 -13.45 -8.88
C ASP A 293 -4.43 -12.36 -8.01
N HIS A 294 -3.09 -12.26 -8.06
CA HIS A 294 -2.34 -11.22 -7.36
C HIS A 294 -2.32 -9.87 -8.07
N ARG A 295 -2.77 -9.79 -9.33
CA ARG A 295 -2.73 -8.52 -10.08
C ARG A 295 -3.66 -7.48 -9.47
N MET A 296 -3.20 -6.23 -9.42
CA MET A 296 -3.97 -5.11 -8.84
C MET A 296 -5.29 -4.87 -9.58
N GLU A 297 -5.32 -5.08 -10.91
CA GLU A 297 -6.53 -4.95 -11.72
C GLU A 297 -7.65 -5.88 -11.23
N ARG A 298 -7.29 -7.11 -10.82
CA ARG A 298 -8.25 -8.07 -10.26
C ARG A 298 -8.86 -7.58 -8.94
N TYR A 299 -8.06 -6.89 -8.13
CA TYR A 299 -8.56 -6.30 -6.89
C TYR A 299 -9.53 -5.17 -7.15
N VAL A 300 -9.25 -4.30 -8.13
CA VAL A 300 -10.17 -3.22 -8.55
C VAL A 300 -11.48 -3.80 -9.06
N GLU A 301 -11.44 -4.72 -10.02
CA GLU A 301 -12.63 -5.35 -10.61
C GLU A 301 -13.51 -6.06 -9.57
N ARG A 302 -12.88 -6.80 -8.66
CA ARG A 302 -13.60 -7.57 -7.63
C ARG A 302 -14.16 -6.72 -6.50
N THR A 303 -13.46 -5.67 -6.07
CA THR A 303 -14.01 -4.70 -5.11
C THR A 303 -15.14 -3.89 -5.73
N ASP A 304 -15.08 -3.58 -7.03
CA ASP A 304 -16.19 -2.99 -7.76
C ASP A 304 -17.43 -3.89 -7.74
N ALA A 305 -17.27 -5.18 -8.04
CA ALA A 305 -18.36 -6.15 -7.99
C ALA A 305 -18.96 -6.29 -6.58
N MET A 306 -18.15 -6.20 -5.53
CA MET A 306 -18.61 -6.33 -4.13
C MET A 306 -19.43 -5.14 -3.65
N ARG A 307 -19.19 -3.91 -4.13
CA ARG A 307 -19.97 -2.73 -3.71
C ARG A 307 -21.38 -2.69 -4.27
N HIS A 308 -21.71 -3.55 -5.22
CA HIS A 308 -23.03 -3.67 -5.83
C HIS A 308 -23.86 -4.80 -5.22
N ARG A 309 -23.30 -5.55 -4.28
CA ARG A 309 -24.00 -6.61 -3.53
C ARG A 309 -24.58 -6.07 -2.23
#